data_100aa0a9d1ad0774e1ae4a981afeef06
#
_entry.id   100aa0a9d1ad0774e1ae4a981afeef06
#
_cell.length_a   1.000
_cell.length_b   1.000
_cell.length_c   1.000
_cell.angle_alpha   90.00
_cell.angle_beta   90.00
_cell.angle_gamma   90.00
#
_symmetry.space_group_name_H-M   'P 1'
#
loop_
_entity.id
_entity.type
_entity.pdbx_description
1 polymer ?
#
loop_
_entity_poly.entity_id
_entity_poly.type
_entity_poly.pdbx_seq_one_letter_code
_entity_poly.pdbx_strand_id
1 'polypeptide(L)'
;MAPIAVITASVSILLAILAVSFATGGILPHAVENSTEGRQLYLDNCAACHGETLEGQPQWRERLPNGRMPAPPHDETGHTWHHSDDQLFRITHDGVAAIVGGDYESDMPAFGDTMTDDEIWAVLEYIKS
;
A
#
# COMPACT_ATOMS: atom_id res chain seq x y z
N MET A 1 23.63 -46.06 -38.63
CA MET A 1 23.70 -45.94 -37.17
C MET A 1 23.95 -44.48 -36.81
N ALA A 2 22.93 -43.69 -36.73
CA ALA A 2 22.97 -42.38 -36.10
C ALA A 2 21.52 -41.92 -35.82
N PRO A 3 21.06 -42.07 -34.59
CA PRO A 3 20.24 -41.02 -34.00
C PRO A 3 20.45 -40.77 -32.50
N ILE A 4 21.43 -41.37 -31.84
CA ILE A 4 21.58 -41.27 -30.39
C ILE A 4 22.18 -39.89 -29.96
N ALA A 5 23.04 -39.30 -30.78
CA ALA A 5 23.69 -38.03 -30.46
C ALA A 5 22.74 -36.80 -30.47
N VAL A 6 21.68 -36.80 -31.28
CA VAL A 6 20.76 -35.69 -31.41
C VAL A 6 19.79 -35.62 -30.22
N ILE A 7 19.40 -36.80 -29.69
CA ILE A 7 18.45 -36.86 -28.54
C ILE A 7 19.11 -36.39 -27.24
N THR A 8 20.40 -36.72 -27.05
CA THR A 8 21.13 -36.30 -25.82
C THR A 8 21.38 -34.78 -25.76
N ALA A 9 21.66 -34.16 -26.92
CA ALA A 9 21.82 -32.69 -26.96
C ALA A 9 20.52 -31.95 -26.67
N SER A 10 19.39 -32.44 -27.21
CA SER A 10 18.07 -31.82 -26.99
C SER A 10 17.61 -31.93 -25.53
N VAL A 11 17.85 -33.03 -24.85
CA VAL A 11 17.50 -33.23 -23.44
C VAL A 11 18.37 -32.36 -22.55
N SER A 12 19.66 -32.23 -22.85
CA SER A 12 20.56 -31.35 -22.07
C SER A 12 20.21 -29.88 -22.18
N ILE A 13 19.77 -29.41 -23.36
CA ILE A 13 19.33 -28.04 -23.56
C ILE A 13 18.01 -27.78 -22.82
N LEU A 14 17.07 -28.73 -22.83
CA LEU A 14 15.81 -28.58 -22.07
C LEU A 14 16.04 -28.53 -20.56
N LEU A 15 16.93 -29.34 -20.02
CA LEU A 15 17.29 -29.32 -18.60
C LEU A 15 18.02 -28.03 -18.21
N ALA A 16 18.85 -27.45 -19.08
CA ALA A 16 19.50 -26.17 -18.84
C ALA A 16 18.49 -25.02 -18.83
N ILE A 17 17.48 -25.03 -19.71
CA ILE A 17 16.42 -24.01 -19.74
C ILE A 17 15.55 -24.09 -18.47
N LEU A 18 15.21 -25.32 -18.04
CA LEU A 18 14.48 -25.53 -16.78
C LEU A 18 15.29 -25.08 -15.55
N ALA A 19 16.59 -25.35 -15.50
CA ALA A 19 17.45 -24.95 -14.40
C ALA A 19 17.62 -23.42 -14.32
N VAL A 20 17.70 -22.73 -15.46
CA VAL A 20 17.75 -21.26 -15.52
C VAL A 20 16.44 -20.64 -15.06
N SER A 21 15.29 -21.24 -15.40
CA SER A 21 13.98 -20.76 -14.95
C SER A 21 13.77 -20.91 -13.43
N PHE A 22 14.41 -21.88 -12.80
CA PHE A 22 14.38 -22.02 -11.33
C PHE A 22 15.39 -21.12 -10.60
N ALA A 23 16.47 -20.72 -11.27
CA ALA A 23 17.51 -19.86 -10.68
C ALA A 23 17.18 -18.36 -10.76
N THR A 24 16.33 -17.94 -11.72
CA THR A 24 15.68 -16.63 -11.72
C THR A 24 14.39 -16.73 -10.94
N GLY A 25 14.45 -16.92 -9.63
CA GLY A 25 13.34 -16.58 -8.75
C GLY A 25 12.88 -15.20 -9.19
N GLY A 26 11.63 -15.12 -9.71
CA GLY A 26 11.12 -13.91 -10.34
C GLY A 26 11.36 -12.71 -9.46
N ILE A 27 12.35 -11.90 -9.80
CA ILE A 27 12.55 -10.59 -9.21
C ILE A 27 11.45 -9.76 -9.81
N LEU A 28 10.26 -9.80 -9.18
CA LEU A 28 9.27 -8.77 -9.42
C LEU A 28 9.94 -7.43 -9.09
N PRO A 29 9.80 -6.41 -9.92
CA PRO A 29 10.31 -5.11 -9.59
C PRO A 29 9.81 -4.70 -8.20
N HIS A 30 10.69 -4.27 -7.31
CA HIS A 30 10.40 -3.88 -5.93
C HIS A 30 9.17 -2.95 -5.81
N ALA A 31 8.94 -2.11 -6.82
CA ALA A 31 7.77 -1.23 -6.91
C ALA A 31 6.42 -1.98 -7.06
N VAL A 32 6.37 -3.14 -7.72
CA VAL A 32 5.13 -3.93 -7.86
C VAL A 32 4.82 -4.70 -6.58
N GLU A 33 5.85 -5.15 -5.88
CA GLU A 33 5.71 -5.83 -4.59
C GLU A 33 5.19 -4.85 -3.53
N ASN A 34 5.80 -3.67 -3.42
CA ASN A 34 5.39 -2.60 -2.50
C ASN A 34 3.97 -2.11 -2.77
N SER A 35 3.55 -1.96 -4.04
CA SER A 35 2.18 -1.52 -4.36
C SER A 35 1.12 -2.57 -3.99
N THR A 36 1.45 -3.85 -4.08
CA THR A 36 0.55 -4.93 -3.67
C THR A 36 0.45 -5.03 -2.15
N GLU A 37 1.57 -4.91 -1.45
CA GLU A 37 1.63 -4.88 0.01
C GLU A 37 0.93 -3.64 0.57
N GLY A 38 1.23 -2.45 0.04
CA GLY A 38 0.59 -1.20 0.47
C GLY A 38 -0.93 -1.23 0.27
N ARG A 39 -1.41 -1.81 -0.84
CA ARG A 39 -2.84 -2.02 -1.05
C ARG A 39 -3.45 -2.96 0.00
N GLN A 40 -2.78 -4.06 0.32
CA GLN A 40 -3.30 -5.00 1.33
C GLN A 40 -3.34 -4.34 2.71
N LEU A 41 -2.26 -3.67 3.11
CA LEU A 41 -2.19 -2.93 4.37
C LEU A 41 -3.28 -1.84 4.46
N TYR A 42 -3.55 -1.14 3.35
CA TYR A 42 -4.64 -0.16 3.27
C TYR A 42 -6.01 -0.82 3.49
N LEU A 43 -6.28 -1.93 2.82
CA LEU A 43 -7.55 -2.66 2.97
C LEU A 43 -7.77 -3.15 4.41
N ASP A 44 -6.71 -3.61 5.06
CA ASP A 44 -6.78 -4.17 6.40
C ASP A 44 -6.92 -3.10 7.50
N ASN A 45 -6.35 -1.90 7.29
CA ASN A 45 -6.24 -0.90 8.34
C ASN A 45 -6.98 0.42 8.07
N CYS A 46 -7.23 0.77 6.81
CA CYS A 46 -7.69 2.12 6.42
C CYS A 46 -9.07 2.09 5.74
N ALA A 47 -9.34 1.08 4.91
CA ALA A 47 -10.49 1.02 4.03
C ALA A 47 -11.83 1.03 4.78
N ALA A 48 -11.88 0.52 6.01
CA ALA A 48 -13.11 0.53 6.83
C ALA A 48 -13.68 1.94 7.03
N CYS A 49 -12.81 2.96 7.04
CA CYS A 49 -13.21 4.36 7.16
C CYS A 49 -13.03 5.15 5.86
N HIS A 50 -11.94 4.92 5.12
CA HIS A 50 -11.59 5.68 3.92
C HIS A 50 -12.14 5.09 2.61
N GLY A 51 -12.84 3.94 2.69
CA GLY A 51 -13.42 3.24 1.55
C GLY A 51 -12.41 2.34 0.83
N GLU A 52 -12.89 1.24 0.22
CA GLU A 52 -12.05 0.28 -0.48
C GLU A 52 -11.45 0.84 -1.79
N THR A 53 -12.10 1.84 -2.37
CA THR A 53 -11.70 2.53 -3.59
C THR A 53 -11.26 3.98 -3.33
N LEU A 54 -10.84 4.27 -2.09
CA LEU A 54 -10.32 5.58 -1.66
C LEU A 54 -11.38 6.69 -1.58
N GLU A 55 -12.66 6.34 -1.65
CA GLU A 55 -13.80 7.26 -1.80
C GLU A 55 -14.15 8.05 -0.53
N GLY A 56 -13.63 7.65 0.63
CA GLY A 56 -13.96 8.27 1.91
C GLY A 56 -15.41 8.09 2.37
N GLN A 57 -15.82 8.89 3.35
CA GLN A 57 -17.18 8.89 3.88
C GLN A 57 -18.01 10.03 3.24
N PRO A 58 -19.37 9.83 3.15
CA PRO A 58 -20.24 10.90 2.68
C PRO A 58 -20.12 12.16 3.52
N GLN A 59 -20.24 13.34 2.88
CA GLN A 59 -20.22 14.65 3.55
C GLN A 59 -18.96 14.88 4.40
N TRP A 60 -17.81 14.33 3.99
CA TRP A 60 -16.57 14.36 4.75
C TRP A 60 -16.06 15.76 5.15
N ARG A 61 -16.62 16.84 4.53
CA ARG A 61 -16.31 18.22 4.88
C ARG A 61 -17.17 18.78 6.02
N GLU A 62 -18.17 18.01 6.49
CA GLU A 62 -19.11 18.41 7.51
C GLU A 62 -18.88 17.60 8.79
N ARG A 63 -18.94 18.27 9.95
CA ARG A 63 -18.77 17.56 11.22
C ARG A 63 -19.97 16.68 11.53
N LEU A 64 -19.66 15.50 12.07
CA LEU A 64 -20.66 14.62 12.64
C LEU A 64 -21.31 15.25 13.88
N PRO A 65 -22.48 14.77 14.34
CA PRO A 65 -23.13 15.25 15.55
C PRO A 65 -22.27 15.18 16.82
N ASN A 66 -21.26 14.29 16.85
CA ASN A 66 -20.30 14.17 17.93
C ASN A 66 -19.12 15.16 17.82
N GLY A 67 -19.12 16.03 16.80
CA GLY A 67 -18.08 17.02 16.57
C GLY A 67 -16.87 16.55 15.78
N ARG A 68 -16.74 15.24 15.51
CA ARG A 68 -15.62 14.66 14.75
C ARG A 68 -15.84 14.81 13.25
N MET A 69 -14.75 14.77 12.49
CA MET A 69 -14.81 14.76 11.02
C MET A 69 -14.91 13.34 10.49
N PRO A 70 -15.76 13.09 9.48
CA PRO A 70 -15.74 11.84 8.74
C PRO A 70 -14.39 11.65 8.03
N ALA A 71 -14.06 10.40 7.67
CA ALA A 71 -12.85 10.07 6.94
C ALA A 71 -12.89 10.69 5.51
N PRO A 72 -11.90 11.52 5.15
CA PRO A 72 -11.86 12.12 3.81
C PRO A 72 -11.50 11.08 2.74
N PRO A 73 -11.86 11.34 1.47
CA PRO A 73 -11.38 10.58 0.33
C PRO A 73 -9.86 10.75 0.15
N HIS A 74 -9.25 9.70 -0.40
CA HIS A 74 -7.87 9.73 -0.87
C HIS A 74 -7.76 9.72 -2.41
N ASP A 75 -8.90 9.69 -3.11
CA ASP A 75 -8.99 9.89 -4.55
C ASP A 75 -8.90 11.39 -4.93
N GLU A 76 -9.10 11.72 -6.21
CA GLU A 76 -9.05 13.09 -6.72
C GLU A 76 -10.12 14.03 -6.11
N THR A 77 -11.16 13.49 -5.47
CA THR A 77 -12.21 14.29 -4.80
C THR A 77 -11.81 14.74 -3.40
N GLY A 78 -10.77 14.13 -2.85
CA GLY A 78 -10.20 14.44 -1.54
C GLY A 78 -9.21 15.60 -1.56
N HIS A 79 -8.37 15.67 -0.53
CA HIS A 79 -7.34 16.72 -0.40
C HIS A 79 -5.96 16.19 0.00
N THR A 80 -5.74 14.88 -0.08
CA THR A 80 -4.46 14.23 0.25
C THR A 80 -3.29 14.86 -0.49
N TRP A 81 -3.48 15.24 -1.75
CA TRP A 81 -2.50 15.85 -2.64
C TRP A 81 -1.98 17.23 -2.22
N HIS A 82 -2.65 17.88 -1.28
CA HIS A 82 -2.23 19.18 -0.73
C HIS A 82 -1.22 19.06 0.42
N HIS A 83 -0.98 17.85 0.91
CA HIS A 83 -0.04 17.57 1.98
C HIS A 83 1.28 17.03 1.44
N SER A 84 2.39 17.41 2.08
CA SER A 84 3.69 16.77 1.81
C SER A 84 3.71 15.33 2.32
N ASP A 85 4.61 14.51 1.78
CA ASP A 85 4.76 13.12 2.19
C ASP A 85 5.08 12.99 3.68
N ASP A 86 5.97 13.83 4.20
CA ASP A 86 6.30 13.89 5.64
C ASP A 86 5.07 14.23 6.49
N GLN A 87 4.21 15.11 6.01
CA GLN A 87 2.99 15.47 6.74
C GLN A 87 1.99 14.31 6.72
N LEU A 88 1.81 13.64 5.59
CA LEU A 88 0.97 12.44 5.48
C LEU A 88 1.48 11.33 6.39
N PHE A 89 2.79 11.10 6.38
CA PHE A 89 3.42 10.12 7.27
C PHE A 89 3.13 10.43 8.75
N ARG A 90 3.36 11.67 9.18
CA ARG A 90 3.11 12.05 10.57
C ARG A 90 1.63 11.97 10.96
N ILE A 91 0.71 12.35 10.06
CA ILE A 91 -0.73 12.21 10.28
C ILE A 91 -1.10 10.74 10.52
N THR A 92 -0.50 9.83 9.77
CA THR A 92 -0.77 8.40 9.90
C THR A 92 -0.08 7.80 11.12
N HIS A 93 1.19 8.12 11.31
CA HIS A 93 2.01 7.59 12.41
C HIS A 93 1.55 8.10 13.77
N ASP A 94 1.45 9.44 13.94
CA ASP A 94 1.15 10.08 15.23
C ASP A 94 -0.35 10.26 15.48
N GLY A 95 -1.17 10.18 14.42
CA GLY A 95 -2.60 10.43 14.44
C GLY A 95 -2.95 11.91 14.26
N VAL A 96 -4.14 12.18 13.66
CA VAL A 96 -4.62 13.52 13.36
C VAL A 96 -4.73 14.39 14.63
N ALA A 97 -5.20 13.81 15.73
CA ALA A 97 -5.38 14.54 16.98
C ALA A 97 -4.06 15.10 17.53
N ALA A 98 -2.97 14.34 17.42
CA ALA A 98 -1.63 14.79 17.84
C ALA A 98 -1.09 15.93 16.96
N ILE A 99 -1.40 15.90 15.66
CA ILE A 99 -0.95 16.94 14.70
C ILE A 99 -1.73 18.24 14.87
N VAL A 100 -3.04 18.15 15.03
CA VAL A 100 -3.91 19.33 15.21
C VAL A 100 -3.74 19.93 16.61
N GLY A 101 -3.63 19.08 17.63
CA GLY A 101 -3.44 19.50 19.02
C GLY A 101 -4.70 20.04 19.70
N GLY A 102 -4.55 20.54 20.93
CA GLY A 102 -5.65 21.02 21.76
C GLY A 102 -6.67 19.94 22.08
N ASP A 103 -7.95 20.32 22.07
CA ASP A 103 -9.07 19.41 22.34
C ASP A 103 -9.63 18.75 21.05
N TYR A 104 -8.80 18.65 19.99
CA TYR A 104 -9.25 18.04 18.74
C TYR A 104 -9.40 16.53 18.88
N GLU A 105 -10.60 16.05 18.61
CA GLU A 105 -10.90 14.60 18.60
C GLU A 105 -10.98 14.07 17.17
N SER A 106 -10.44 12.87 16.97
CA SER A 106 -10.45 12.14 15.69
C SER A 106 -10.81 10.68 15.90
N ASP A 107 -11.54 10.10 14.95
CA ASP A 107 -11.76 8.65 14.90
C ASP A 107 -10.61 7.93 14.19
N MET A 108 -9.72 8.65 13.49
CA MET A 108 -8.50 8.08 12.92
C MET A 108 -7.48 7.82 14.03
N PRO A 109 -7.10 6.57 14.28
CA PRO A 109 -6.08 6.24 15.28
C PRO A 109 -4.68 6.65 14.81
N ALA A 110 -3.73 6.68 15.73
CA ALA A 110 -2.30 6.66 15.43
C ALA A 110 -1.88 5.21 15.10
N PHE A 111 -1.07 5.04 14.06
CA PHE A 111 -0.62 3.72 13.61
C PHE A 111 0.83 3.39 13.99
N GLY A 112 1.61 4.33 14.53
CA GLY A 112 3.02 4.14 14.86
C GLY A 112 3.31 3.03 15.88
N ASP A 113 2.32 2.64 16.70
CA ASP A 113 2.47 1.51 17.64
C ASP A 113 2.05 0.16 17.02
N THR A 114 1.39 0.16 15.84
CA THR A 114 0.80 -1.05 15.23
C THR A 114 1.35 -1.37 13.85
N MET A 115 1.95 -0.39 13.18
CA MET A 115 2.59 -0.51 11.88
C MET A 115 4.02 0.00 11.96
N THR A 116 4.92 -0.61 11.20
CA THR A 116 6.27 -0.09 11.00
C THR A 116 6.26 1.12 10.08
N ASP A 117 7.33 1.92 10.11
CA ASP A 117 7.50 3.05 9.21
C ASP A 117 7.42 2.64 7.74
N ASP A 118 8.04 1.51 7.37
CA ASP A 118 8.03 0.98 5.99
C ASP A 118 6.61 0.59 5.55
N GLU A 119 5.80 -0.01 6.43
CA GLU A 119 4.40 -0.34 6.15
C GLU A 119 3.54 0.93 5.96
N ILE A 120 3.76 1.96 6.78
CA ILE A 120 3.09 3.25 6.62
C ILE A 120 3.47 3.88 5.27
N TRP A 121 4.75 3.87 4.90
CA TRP A 121 5.20 4.36 3.60
C TRP A 121 4.60 3.57 2.44
N ALA A 122 4.51 2.24 2.54
CA ALA A 122 3.88 1.40 1.52
C ALA A 122 2.38 1.75 1.31
N VAL A 123 1.64 2.00 2.40
CA VAL A 123 0.25 2.49 2.33
C VAL A 123 0.16 3.85 1.63
N LEU A 124 1.04 4.79 1.98
CA LEU A 124 1.03 6.13 1.37
C LEU A 124 1.41 6.10 -0.12
N GLU A 125 2.33 5.22 -0.52
CA GLU A 125 2.66 4.98 -1.93
C GLU A 125 1.45 4.43 -2.70
N TYR A 126 0.72 3.46 -2.11
CA TYR A 126 -0.51 2.94 -2.71
C TYR A 126 -1.57 4.04 -2.89
N ILE A 127 -1.83 4.85 -1.87
CA ILE A 127 -2.80 5.95 -1.94
C ILE A 127 -2.46 6.95 -3.06
N LYS A 128 -1.18 7.12 -3.36
CA LYS A 128 -0.68 8.09 -4.35
C LYS A 128 -0.41 7.51 -5.73
N SER A 129 -0.69 6.22 -5.96
CA SER A 129 -0.39 5.51 -7.22
C SER A 129 -1.41 5.74 -8.37
#